data_0dc80b550da314269edfdf73294732b4
#
_entry.id   0dc80b550da314269edfdf73294732b4
#
_cell.length_a   1.000
_cell.length_b   1.000
_cell.length_c   1.000
_cell.angle_alpha   90.00
_cell.angle_beta   90.00
_cell.angle_gamma   90.00
#
_symmetry.space_group_name_H-M   'P 1'
#
loop_
_entity.id
_entity.type
_entity.pdbx_description
1 polymer ?
#
loop_
_entity_poly.entity_id
_entity_poly.type
_entity_poly.pdbx_seq_one_letter_code
_entity_poly.pdbx_strand_id
1 'polypeptide(L)'
;MLKLSKNIKFIVSDFDGVFTDGGIYISEKNEIQKKMNFKDLMGVSILLKNNYSFAIISGEKSNILNYFKEKFGIVELHGGIRQKGIVLEELMKKYNLKSSEVLYIGDDINDISAFELVDYRIAPKNHNPILPFKVKNLQITQAQGGDGAIREIADSLCL
;
A
#
# COMPACT_ATOMS: atom_id res chain seq x y z
N MET A 1 -8.50 -13.87 -8.67
CA MET A 1 -9.30 -12.66 -8.40
C MET A 1 -9.30 -12.44 -6.90
N LEU A 2 -9.02 -11.23 -6.43
CA LEU A 2 -9.00 -10.88 -5.01
C LEU A 2 -10.40 -10.98 -4.41
N LYS A 3 -10.50 -11.53 -3.18
CA LYS A 3 -11.77 -11.62 -2.43
C LYS A 3 -11.86 -10.43 -1.50
N LEU A 4 -12.49 -9.35 -1.97
CA LEU A 4 -12.62 -8.09 -1.25
C LEU A 4 -14.08 -7.79 -0.93
N SER A 5 -14.33 -7.17 0.22
CA SER A 5 -15.67 -6.76 0.65
C SER A 5 -15.93 -5.30 0.28
N LYS A 6 -17.20 -5.01 -0.01
CA LYS A 6 -17.67 -3.62 -0.16
C LYS A 6 -17.69 -2.83 1.15
N ASN A 7 -17.43 -3.49 2.30
CA ASN A 7 -17.31 -2.81 3.59
C ASN A 7 -15.98 -2.08 3.76
N ILE A 8 -14.99 -2.37 2.92
CA ILE A 8 -13.69 -1.66 2.92
C ILE A 8 -13.97 -0.19 2.63
N LYS A 9 -13.37 0.69 3.43
CA LYS A 9 -13.47 2.15 3.32
C LYS A 9 -12.11 2.80 3.19
N PHE A 10 -11.08 2.16 3.75
CA PHE A 10 -9.75 2.71 3.85
C PHE A 10 -8.71 1.73 3.34
N ILE A 11 -7.89 2.19 2.42
CA ILE A 11 -6.80 1.42 1.83
C ILE A 11 -5.49 2.03 2.30
N VAL A 12 -4.65 1.20 2.90
CA VAL A 12 -3.34 1.60 3.41
C VAL A 12 -2.27 0.80 2.70
N SER A 13 -1.30 1.48 2.14
CA SER A 13 -0.25 0.88 1.31
C SER A 13 1.13 1.17 1.86
N ASP A 14 2.01 0.16 1.81
CA ASP A 14 3.45 0.43 1.73
C ASP A 14 3.76 1.13 0.41
N PHE A 15 4.98 1.67 0.29
CA PHE A 15 5.42 2.36 -0.91
C PHE A 15 6.40 1.52 -1.73
N ASP A 16 7.56 1.20 -1.16
CA ASP A 16 8.59 0.41 -1.85
C ASP A 16 8.16 -1.05 -1.96
N GLY A 17 8.35 -1.65 -3.12
CA GLY A 17 7.87 -3.00 -3.41
C GLY A 17 6.37 -3.10 -3.76
N VAL A 18 5.58 -2.04 -3.53
CA VAL A 18 4.15 -1.96 -3.90
C VAL A 18 3.92 -0.98 -5.04
N PHE A 19 4.23 0.30 -4.87
CA PHE A 19 4.21 1.31 -5.96
C PHE A 19 5.44 1.24 -6.85
N THR A 20 6.52 0.64 -6.36
CA THR A 20 7.76 0.36 -7.08
C THR A 20 7.98 -1.15 -7.15
N ASP A 21 8.92 -1.58 -7.97
CA ASP A 21 9.39 -2.98 -8.01
C ASP A 21 10.40 -3.31 -6.89
N GLY A 22 10.67 -2.35 -5.99
CA GLY A 22 11.69 -2.43 -4.95
C GLY A 22 13.09 -2.07 -5.42
N GLY A 23 13.30 -1.90 -6.74
CA GLY A 23 14.58 -1.47 -7.31
C GLY A 23 14.83 0.03 -7.15
N ILE A 24 16.09 0.41 -7.01
CA ILE A 24 16.54 1.79 -6.96
C ILE A 24 17.67 2.03 -7.96
N TYR A 25 17.72 3.22 -8.54
CA TYR A 25 18.87 3.74 -9.26
C TYR A 25 19.61 4.70 -8.35
N ILE A 26 20.91 4.50 -8.17
CA ILE A 26 21.75 5.37 -7.35
C ILE A 26 22.80 6.01 -8.26
N SER A 27 22.83 7.35 -8.30
CA SER A 27 23.87 8.09 -9.01
C SER A 27 25.17 8.15 -8.22
N GLU A 28 26.27 8.53 -8.86
CA GLU A 28 27.57 8.79 -8.19
C GLU A 28 27.47 9.89 -7.13
N LYS A 29 26.44 10.73 -7.18
CA LYS A 29 26.14 11.78 -6.18
C LYS A 29 25.22 11.30 -5.06
N ASN A 30 24.98 9.99 -4.95
CA ASN A 30 24.03 9.38 -3.99
C ASN A 30 22.57 9.85 -4.15
N GLU A 31 22.18 10.30 -5.33
CA GLU A 31 20.78 10.60 -5.63
C GLU A 31 20.04 9.30 -5.93
N ILE A 32 18.92 9.08 -5.27
CA ILE A 32 18.09 7.88 -5.43
C ILE A 32 16.92 8.22 -6.34
N GLN A 33 16.70 7.40 -7.35
CA GLN A 33 15.53 7.43 -8.21
C GLN A 33 14.77 6.12 -8.09
N LYS A 34 13.44 6.22 -8.10
CA LYS A 34 12.51 5.09 -8.04
C LYS A 34 11.55 5.17 -9.23
N LYS A 35 11.21 4.03 -9.78
CA LYS A 35 10.27 3.92 -10.90
C LYS A 35 8.89 3.55 -10.37
N MET A 36 7.88 4.32 -10.74
CA MET A 36 6.46 4.01 -10.55
C MET A 36 5.78 3.72 -11.88
N ASN A 37 4.64 3.06 -11.83
CA ASN A 37 3.82 2.77 -13.01
C ASN A 37 2.55 3.62 -13.02
N PHE A 38 2.19 4.17 -14.17
CA PHE A 38 0.93 4.91 -14.33
C PHE A 38 -0.32 4.05 -14.09
N LYS A 39 -0.25 2.73 -14.25
CA LYS A 39 -1.35 1.82 -13.90
C LYS A 39 -1.71 1.97 -12.42
N ASP A 40 -0.72 1.98 -11.53
CA ASP A 40 -0.92 2.10 -10.09
C ASP A 40 -1.44 3.48 -9.70
N LEU A 41 -0.91 4.53 -10.33
CA LEU A 41 -1.43 5.89 -10.14
C LEU A 41 -2.89 6.03 -10.60
N MET A 42 -3.25 5.36 -11.69
CA MET A 42 -4.65 5.29 -12.14
C MET A 42 -5.50 4.49 -11.14
N GLY A 43 -4.96 3.41 -10.57
CA GLY A 43 -5.60 2.66 -9.49
C GLY A 43 -5.96 3.55 -8.30
N VAL A 44 -5.02 4.36 -7.81
CA VAL A 44 -5.29 5.35 -6.75
C VAL A 44 -6.41 6.32 -7.16
N SER A 45 -6.36 6.85 -8.38
CA SER A 45 -7.39 7.77 -8.88
C SER A 45 -8.79 7.11 -8.90
N ILE A 46 -8.88 5.85 -9.32
CA ILE A 46 -10.14 5.09 -9.35
C ILE A 46 -10.67 4.90 -7.93
N LEU A 47 -9.82 4.48 -6.98
CA LEU A 47 -10.21 4.30 -5.58
C LEU A 47 -10.75 5.58 -4.98
N LEU A 48 -10.03 6.69 -5.11
CA LEU A 48 -10.46 7.99 -4.57
C LEU A 48 -11.77 8.48 -5.20
N LYS A 49 -11.98 8.30 -6.51
CA LYS A 49 -13.24 8.64 -7.20
C LYS A 49 -14.43 7.78 -6.74
N ASN A 50 -14.17 6.59 -6.23
CA ASN A 50 -15.18 5.69 -5.66
C ASN A 50 -15.30 5.83 -4.13
N ASN A 51 -14.86 6.95 -3.56
CA ASN A 51 -14.96 7.32 -2.15
C ASN A 51 -14.18 6.42 -1.18
N TYR A 52 -13.17 5.71 -1.64
CA TYR A 52 -12.21 5.06 -0.76
C TYR A 52 -11.21 6.09 -0.24
N SER A 53 -10.92 6.05 1.06
CA SER A 53 -9.78 6.79 1.62
C SER A 53 -8.48 6.03 1.36
N PHE A 54 -7.38 6.76 1.20
CA PHE A 54 -6.07 6.18 0.89
C PHE A 54 -4.98 6.77 1.78
N ALA A 55 -4.07 5.90 2.25
CA ALA A 55 -2.89 6.27 3.02
C ALA A 55 -1.65 5.52 2.54
N ILE A 56 -0.48 6.10 2.76
CA ILE A 56 0.81 5.45 2.51
C ILE A 56 1.63 5.47 3.80
N ILE A 57 2.16 4.31 4.20
CA ILE A 57 3.06 4.14 5.34
C ILE A 57 4.36 3.51 4.82
N SER A 58 5.39 4.32 4.63
CA SER A 58 6.68 3.89 4.07
C SER A 58 7.76 3.79 5.14
N GLY A 59 8.60 2.76 5.04
CA GLY A 59 9.81 2.61 5.89
C GLY A 59 10.86 3.68 5.61
N GLU A 60 10.92 4.18 4.39
CA GLU A 60 11.86 5.21 3.98
C GLU A 60 11.27 6.63 4.09
N LYS A 61 12.10 7.57 4.52
CA LYS A 61 11.79 9.00 4.47
C LYS A 61 12.15 9.53 3.08
N SER A 62 11.14 9.77 2.25
CA SER A 62 11.34 10.21 0.88
C SER A 62 10.40 11.36 0.52
N ASN A 63 10.92 12.36 -0.20
CA ASN A 63 10.12 13.46 -0.74
C ASN A 63 9.14 13.02 -1.83
N ILE A 64 9.27 11.80 -2.35
CA ILE A 64 8.38 11.28 -3.39
C ILE A 64 6.92 11.16 -2.89
N LEU A 65 6.71 11.01 -1.58
CA LEU A 65 5.37 11.00 -1.00
C LEU A 65 4.64 12.34 -1.21
N ASN A 66 5.35 13.47 -1.32
CA ASN A 66 4.74 14.76 -1.60
C ASN A 66 4.02 14.77 -2.96
N TYR A 67 4.50 13.99 -3.93
CA TYR A 67 3.83 13.83 -5.21
C TYR A 67 2.39 13.32 -5.06
N PHE A 68 2.16 12.38 -4.13
CA PHE A 68 0.81 11.87 -3.86
C PHE A 68 -0.10 12.92 -3.21
N LYS A 69 0.46 13.76 -2.33
CA LYS A 69 -0.29 14.89 -1.75
C LYS A 69 -0.70 15.90 -2.83
N GLU A 70 0.24 16.30 -3.67
CA GLU A 70 0.02 17.30 -4.71
C GLU A 70 -0.92 16.78 -5.80
N LYS A 71 -0.72 15.55 -6.25
CA LYS A 71 -1.49 14.98 -7.37
C LYS A 71 -2.87 14.48 -6.97
N PHE A 72 -3.01 13.89 -5.79
CA PHE A 72 -4.23 13.17 -5.37
C PHE A 72 -4.88 13.78 -4.13
N GLY A 73 -4.28 14.75 -3.47
CA GLY A 73 -4.78 15.31 -2.22
C GLY A 73 -4.72 14.35 -1.03
N ILE A 74 -3.91 13.28 -1.10
CA ILE A 74 -3.75 12.34 0.00
C ILE A 74 -3.05 13.03 1.15
N VAL A 75 -3.64 13.00 2.33
CA VAL A 75 -3.12 13.66 3.54
C VAL A 75 -2.40 12.71 4.49
N GLU A 76 -2.77 11.42 4.48
CA GLU A 76 -2.15 10.40 5.33
C GLU A 76 -0.95 9.78 4.62
N LEU A 77 0.18 10.49 4.69
CA LEU A 77 1.46 10.11 4.09
C LEU A 77 2.52 10.07 5.20
N HIS A 78 2.96 8.88 5.57
CA HIS A 78 3.87 8.62 6.68
C HIS A 78 5.15 7.98 6.16
N GLY A 79 6.25 8.72 6.17
CA GLY A 79 7.58 8.26 5.75
C GLY A 79 8.54 8.09 6.93
N GLY A 80 9.49 7.15 6.81
CA GLY A 80 10.47 6.87 7.86
C GLY A 80 9.91 6.02 9.01
N ILE A 81 8.88 5.23 8.75
CA ILE A 81 8.14 4.46 9.75
C ILE A 81 8.69 3.03 9.85
N ARG A 82 9.34 2.70 10.96
CA ARG A 82 9.84 1.34 11.21
C ARG A 82 8.76 0.39 11.76
N GLN A 83 7.85 0.91 12.58
CA GLN A 83 6.77 0.14 13.22
C GLN A 83 5.43 0.53 12.59
N LYS A 84 5.15 0.00 11.40
CA LYS A 84 3.98 0.37 10.60
C LYS A 84 2.65 0.05 11.30
N GLY A 85 2.60 -1.00 12.10
CA GLY A 85 1.41 -1.35 12.87
C GLY A 85 0.97 -0.25 13.84
N ILE A 86 1.89 0.46 14.50
CA ILE A 86 1.56 1.55 15.42
C ILE A 86 0.85 2.68 14.67
N VAL A 87 1.42 3.12 13.53
CA VAL A 87 0.83 4.19 12.72
C VAL A 87 -0.52 3.77 12.17
N LEU A 88 -0.66 2.52 11.71
CA LEU A 88 -1.94 2.01 11.23
C LEU A 88 -2.99 1.98 12.33
N GLU A 89 -2.64 1.55 13.55
CA GLU A 89 -3.55 1.55 14.70
C GLU A 89 -4.02 2.98 15.05
N GLU A 90 -3.12 3.96 15.02
CA GLU A 90 -3.45 5.37 15.22
C GLU A 90 -4.41 5.90 14.15
N LEU A 91 -4.20 5.55 12.87
CA LEU A 91 -5.10 5.90 11.77
C LEU A 91 -6.48 5.26 11.94
N MET A 92 -6.52 3.98 12.32
CA MET A 92 -7.79 3.28 12.56
C MET A 92 -8.57 3.94 13.71
N LYS A 93 -7.90 4.33 14.80
CA LYS A 93 -8.52 5.09 15.91
C LYS A 93 -8.99 6.47 15.45
N LYS A 94 -8.15 7.21 14.73
CA LYS A 94 -8.47 8.56 14.23
C LYS A 94 -9.73 8.59 13.38
N TYR A 95 -9.91 7.59 12.52
CA TYR A 95 -11.05 7.50 11.60
C TYR A 95 -12.15 6.57 12.08
N ASN A 96 -12.06 6.06 13.31
CA ASN A 96 -13.03 5.13 13.92
C ASN A 96 -13.32 3.92 13.01
N LEU A 97 -12.27 3.25 12.53
CA LEU A 97 -12.34 2.13 11.60
C LEU A 97 -12.18 0.79 12.32
N LYS A 98 -12.97 -0.19 11.87
CA LYS A 98 -12.84 -1.60 12.26
C LYS A 98 -11.84 -2.31 11.35
N SER A 99 -11.27 -3.43 11.80
CA SER A 99 -10.39 -4.29 10.99
C SER A 99 -11.01 -4.70 9.65
N SER A 100 -12.32 -4.93 9.63
CA SER A 100 -13.10 -5.30 8.43
C SER A 100 -13.38 -4.15 7.45
N GLU A 101 -13.00 -2.92 7.79
CA GLU A 101 -13.17 -1.74 6.95
C GLU A 101 -11.84 -1.25 6.35
N VAL A 102 -10.73 -1.91 6.70
CA VAL A 102 -9.37 -1.55 6.26
C VAL A 102 -8.75 -2.67 5.44
N LEU A 103 -8.15 -2.28 4.33
CA LEU A 103 -7.29 -3.12 3.50
C LEU A 103 -5.86 -2.60 3.64
N TYR A 104 -4.92 -3.50 3.94
CA TYR A 104 -3.49 -3.20 3.93
C TYR A 104 -2.78 -3.95 2.82
N ILE A 105 -1.91 -3.26 2.09
CA ILE A 105 -1.02 -3.86 1.10
C ILE A 105 0.43 -3.58 1.46
N GLY A 106 1.25 -4.63 1.49
CA GLY A 106 2.68 -4.58 1.79
C GLY A 106 3.42 -5.77 1.17
N ASP A 107 4.72 -5.68 1.08
CA ASP A 107 5.53 -6.66 0.35
C ASP A 107 6.58 -7.37 1.21
N ASP A 108 6.89 -6.89 2.41
CA ASP A 108 7.99 -7.41 3.20
C ASP A 108 7.67 -7.59 4.70
N ILE A 109 8.62 -8.10 5.46
CA ILE A 109 8.49 -8.45 6.88
C ILE A 109 8.16 -7.26 7.78
N ASN A 110 8.56 -6.05 7.42
CA ASN A 110 8.22 -4.82 8.14
C ASN A 110 6.73 -4.45 8.06
N ASP A 111 5.95 -5.13 7.19
CA ASP A 111 4.51 -4.97 7.06
C ASP A 111 3.72 -5.92 7.97
N ILE A 112 4.35 -6.93 8.57
CA ILE A 112 3.66 -7.98 9.33
C ILE A 112 2.81 -7.38 10.46
N SER A 113 3.36 -6.41 11.21
CA SER A 113 2.62 -5.76 12.31
C SER A 113 1.38 -5.00 11.84
N ALA A 114 1.38 -4.48 10.62
CA ALA A 114 0.22 -3.83 10.03
C ALA A 114 -0.79 -4.86 9.50
N PHE A 115 -0.33 -5.93 8.87
CA PHE A 115 -1.20 -7.02 8.44
C PHE A 115 -2.01 -7.64 9.58
N GLU A 116 -1.45 -7.72 10.79
CA GLU A 116 -2.12 -8.31 11.95
C GLU A 116 -3.34 -7.51 12.43
N LEU A 117 -3.44 -6.23 12.09
CA LEU A 117 -4.50 -5.32 12.52
C LEU A 117 -5.74 -5.32 11.62
N VAL A 118 -5.66 -5.89 10.43
CA VAL A 118 -6.71 -5.78 9.41
C VAL A 118 -7.20 -7.14 8.93
N ASP A 119 -8.40 -7.19 8.37
CA ASP A 119 -8.95 -8.43 7.83
C ASP A 119 -8.54 -8.63 6.36
N TYR A 120 -8.35 -7.57 5.59
CA TYR A 120 -7.96 -7.62 4.17
C TYR A 120 -6.48 -7.34 4.01
N ARG A 121 -5.72 -8.40 3.74
CA ARG A 121 -4.27 -8.43 3.66
C ARG A 121 -3.86 -8.81 2.27
N ILE A 122 -3.13 -7.93 1.60
CA ILE A 122 -2.71 -8.15 0.21
C ILE A 122 -1.21 -7.93 0.09
N ALA A 123 -0.56 -8.81 -0.67
CA ALA A 123 0.81 -8.60 -1.11
C ALA A 123 0.89 -8.64 -2.64
N PRO A 124 1.81 -7.87 -3.25
CA PRO A 124 2.08 -7.98 -4.68
C PRO A 124 2.75 -9.30 -5.01
N LYS A 125 2.70 -9.71 -6.27
CA LYS A 125 3.22 -11.01 -6.74
C LYS A 125 4.71 -11.23 -6.39
N ASN A 126 5.50 -10.16 -6.39
CA ASN A 126 6.94 -10.18 -6.09
C ASN A 126 7.28 -9.94 -4.60
N HIS A 127 6.33 -10.15 -3.69
CA HIS A 127 6.52 -10.01 -2.25
C HIS A 127 7.60 -10.95 -1.69
N ASN A 128 8.07 -10.66 -0.48
CA ASN A 128 8.99 -11.53 0.24
C ASN A 128 8.36 -12.92 0.46
N PRO A 129 9.04 -14.01 0.03
CA PRO A 129 8.51 -15.38 0.09
C PRO A 129 8.12 -15.88 1.47
N ILE A 130 8.57 -15.23 2.54
CA ILE A 130 8.22 -15.61 3.93
C ILE A 130 6.80 -15.17 4.33
N LEU A 131 6.24 -14.14 3.68
CA LEU A 131 4.97 -13.55 4.09
C LEU A 131 3.81 -14.57 4.14
N PRO A 132 3.60 -15.45 3.14
CA PRO A 132 2.51 -16.42 3.20
C PRO A 132 2.60 -17.41 4.39
N PHE A 133 3.79 -17.60 4.95
CA PHE A 133 4.00 -18.44 6.13
C PHE A 133 3.77 -17.68 7.44
N LYS A 134 3.85 -16.36 7.43
CA LYS A 134 3.71 -15.50 8.61
C LYS A 134 2.36 -14.81 8.70
N VAL A 135 1.73 -14.51 7.58
CA VAL A 135 0.49 -13.74 7.50
C VAL A 135 -0.66 -14.64 7.08
N LYS A 136 -1.58 -14.90 8.00
CA LYS A 136 -2.78 -15.70 7.72
C LYS A 136 -3.71 -14.96 6.77
N ASN A 137 -4.36 -15.70 5.85
CA ASN A 137 -5.33 -15.17 4.88
C ASN A 137 -4.74 -14.08 3.98
N LEU A 138 -3.41 -14.09 3.75
CA LEU A 138 -2.77 -13.19 2.80
C LEU A 138 -3.25 -13.51 1.39
N GLN A 139 -3.74 -12.50 0.69
CA GLN A 139 -4.06 -12.60 -0.74
C GLN A 139 -2.92 -11.99 -1.55
N ILE A 140 -2.67 -12.54 -2.72
CA ILE A 140 -1.56 -12.12 -3.57
C ILE A 140 -2.13 -11.64 -4.90
N THR A 141 -1.69 -10.47 -5.37
CA THR A 141 -2.05 -9.95 -6.68
C THR A 141 -1.41 -10.76 -7.80
N GLN A 142 -2.01 -10.75 -8.98
CA GLN A 142 -1.38 -11.28 -10.20
C GLN A 142 -0.29 -10.35 -10.72
N ALA A 143 -0.49 -9.04 -10.53
CA ALA A 143 0.47 -8.01 -10.88
C ALA A 143 1.60 -7.92 -9.84
N GLN A 144 2.79 -7.54 -10.30
CA GLN A 144 3.91 -7.21 -9.43
C GLN A 144 3.77 -5.79 -8.86
N GLY A 145 4.42 -5.52 -7.73
CA GLY A 145 4.63 -4.15 -7.26
C GLY A 145 5.31 -3.31 -8.34
N GLY A 146 4.87 -2.08 -8.50
CA GLY A 146 5.34 -1.19 -9.56
C GLY A 146 4.92 -1.59 -10.98
N ASP A 147 3.98 -2.54 -11.12
CA ASP A 147 3.44 -2.94 -12.43
C ASP A 147 1.92 -3.24 -12.41
N GLY A 148 1.19 -2.56 -11.57
CA GLY A 148 -0.27 -2.61 -11.55
C GLY A 148 -0.89 -3.34 -10.35
N ALA A 149 -0.16 -3.58 -9.27
CA ALA A 149 -0.70 -4.22 -8.07
C ALA A 149 -1.83 -3.38 -7.43
N ILE A 150 -1.64 -2.06 -7.29
CA ILE A 150 -2.69 -1.15 -6.81
C ILE A 150 -3.84 -1.07 -7.81
N ARG A 151 -3.55 -1.11 -9.11
CA ARG A 151 -4.58 -1.12 -10.14
C ARG A 151 -5.47 -2.37 -10.06
N GLU A 152 -4.91 -3.54 -9.83
CA GLU A 152 -5.67 -4.79 -9.66
C GLU A 152 -6.61 -4.72 -8.45
N ILE A 153 -6.17 -4.10 -7.34
CA ILE A 153 -7.02 -3.86 -6.17
C ILE A 153 -8.18 -2.92 -6.53
N ALA A 154 -7.89 -1.81 -7.21
CA ALA A 154 -8.90 -0.85 -7.62
C ALA A 154 -9.96 -1.48 -8.54
N ASP A 155 -9.52 -2.25 -9.53
CA ASP A 155 -10.43 -2.96 -10.44
C ASP A 155 -11.28 -3.99 -9.69
N SER A 156 -10.72 -4.69 -8.69
CA SER A 156 -11.45 -5.67 -7.87
C SER A 156 -12.49 -5.05 -6.94
N LEU A 157 -12.32 -3.78 -6.54
CA LEU A 157 -13.24 -3.07 -5.65
C LEU A 157 -14.29 -2.25 -6.41
N CYS A 158 -13.94 -1.71 -7.58
CA CYS A 158 -14.72 -0.68 -8.26
C CYS A 158 -15.31 -1.10 -9.60
N LEU A 159 -14.84 -2.18 -10.21
CA LEU A 159 -15.30 -2.70 -11.50
C LEU A 159 -15.86 -4.10 -11.40
#